data_3669759d56703afe953f0004958be176
#
_entry.id   3669759d56703afe953f0004958be176
#
_cell.length_a   1.000
_cell.length_b   1.000
_cell.length_c   1.000
_cell.angle_alpha   90.00
_cell.angle_beta   90.00
_cell.angle_gamma   90.00
#
_symmetry.space_group_name_H-M   'P 1'
#
loop_
_entity.id
_entity.type
_entity.pdbx_description
1 polymer ?
#
loop_
_entity_poly.entity_id
_entity_poly.type
_entity_poly.pdbx_seq_one_letter_code
_entity_poly.pdbx_strand_id
1 'polypeptide(L)'
;GAMEEISAVCSLQFDDRGDDNDDGVEIWYYNLDKRQSEGSYGFAYTPGSDSDEGLVAINWSTYQNADGSFKNSIASGSFYGITFMQELSHASGLKHPHDKGLLDQPRFPGLTHRSNEFRDKGDFDQNAHPFTQLSYVDKGARNGMVPESIEAYGFLQTPGALDIAALQWMYGINPDAASGDDTYTLPLENREGTGWRAIWDTGGVDRITAAGA
;
A
#
# COMPACT_ATOMS: atom_id res chain seq x y z
N GLY A 1 -5.33 -10.04 3.42
CA GLY A 1 -5.14 -9.19 2.24
C GLY A 1 -5.02 -7.71 2.60
N ALA A 2 -5.09 -6.79 1.60
CA ALA A 2 -4.90 -5.35 1.82
C ALA A 2 -5.86 -4.75 2.86
N MET A 3 -7.12 -5.15 2.86
CA MET A 3 -8.12 -4.70 3.83
C MET A 3 -7.74 -5.08 5.26
N GLU A 4 -7.29 -6.29 5.47
CA GLU A 4 -6.85 -6.80 6.78
C GLU A 4 -5.65 -6.01 7.30
N GLU A 5 -4.66 -5.73 6.44
CA GLU A 5 -3.47 -4.96 6.83
C GLU A 5 -3.80 -3.52 7.21
N ILE A 6 -4.78 -2.89 6.57
CA ILE A 6 -5.26 -1.55 6.95
C ILE A 6 -6.05 -1.60 8.27
N SER A 7 -7.00 -2.54 8.40
CA SER A 7 -7.79 -2.71 9.62
C SER A 7 -6.94 -3.12 10.82
N ALA A 8 -5.80 -3.76 10.60
CA ALA A 8 -4.88 -4.11 11.67
C ALA A 8 -4.24 -2.88 12.34
N VAL A 9 -4.09 -1.76 11.64
CA VAL A 9 -3.35 -0.60 12.14
C VAL A 9 -4.24 0.57 12.57
N CYS A 10 -5.49 0.62 12.09
CA CYS A 10 -6.43 1.70 12.43
C CYS A 10 -7.84 1.14 12.68
N SER A 11 -8.75 2.00 13.15
CA SER A 11 -10.12 1.59 13.48
C SER A 11 -11.05 1.40 12.27
N LEU A 12 -10.53 1.59 11.05
CA LEU A 12 -11.30 1.35 9.84
C LEU A 12 -11.56 -0.15 9.68
N GLN A 13 -12.82 -0.51 9.47
CA GLN A 13 -13.25 -1.88 9.24
C GLN A 13 -13.87 -2.00 7.85
N PHE A 14 -13.59 -3.08 7.17
CA PHE A 14 -14.15 -3.40 5.87
C PHE A 14 -15.15 -4.54 5.99
N ASP A 15 -16.32 -4.36 5.38
CA ASP A 15 -17.36 -5.39 5.27
C ASP A 15 -17.47 -5.79 3.78
N ASP A 16 -17.07 -7.01 3.49
CA ASP A 16 -17.13 -7.54 2.12
C ASP A 16 -18.59 -7.88 1.76
N ARG A 17 -19.17 -7.13 0.86
CA ARG A 17 -20.54 -7.31 0.38
C ARG A 17 -20.64 -8.20 -0.84
N GLY A 18 -19.52 -8.75 -1.32
CA GLY A 18 -19.48 -9.56 -2.53
C GLY A 18 -19.87 -8.75 -3.77
N ASP A 19 -20.69 -9.36 -4.63
CA ASP A 19 -21.18 -8.71 -5.88
C ASP A 19 -22.48 -7.91 -5.67
N ASP A 20 -22.81 -7.54 -4.44
CA ASP A 20 -24.01 -6.81 -4.11
C ASP A 20 -23.89 -5.35 -4.57
N ASN A 21 -24.81 -4.94 -5.46
CA ASN A 21 -24.84 -3.59 -6.01
C ASN A 21 -25.83 -2.68 -5.24
N ASP A 22 -26.03 -2.95 -3.95
CA ASP A 22 -26.94 -2.18 -3.13
C ASP A 22 -26.42 -0.77 -2.84
N ASP A 23 -27.36 0.18 -2.71
CA ASP A 23 -27.09 1.51 -2.20
C ASP A 23 -26.41 1.39 -0.81
N GLY A 24 -25.20 1.92 -0.69
CA GLY A 24 -24.43 1.89 0.55
C GLY A 24 -23.11 1.11 0.48
N VAL A 25 -22.72 0.62 -0.70
CA VAL A 25 -21.34 0.18 -0.94
C VAL A 25 -20.48 1.43 -1.16
N GLU A 26 -19.46 1.59 -0.32
CA GLU A 26 -18.60 2.78 -0.34
C GLU A 26 -17.30 2.58 -1.15
N ILE A 27 -16.87 1.32 -1.33
CA ILE A 27 -15.68 0.98 -2.12
C ILE A 27 -16.05 -0.09 -3.15
N TRP A 28 -15.78 0.22 -4.41
CA TRP A 28 -16.06 -0.65 -5.54
C TRP A 28 -14.78 -1.09 -6.22
N TYR A 29 -14.57 -2.40 -6.37
CA TYR A 29 -13.44 -2.95 -7.10
C TYR A 29 -13.82 -3.28 -8.54
N TYR A 30 -13.06 -2.75 -9.49
CA TYR A 30 -13.22 -3.02 -10.92
C TYR A 30 -11.97 -3.64 -11.51
N ASN A 31 -12.17 -4.67 -12.30
CA ASN A 31 -11.11 -5.26 -13.11
C ASN A 31 -11.14 -4.61 -14.49
N LEU A 32 -10.08 -3.90 -14.86
CA LEU A 32 -9.95 -3.23 -16.13
C LEU A 32 -9.04 -3.98 -17.09
N ASP A 33 -9.33 -3.91 -18.37
CA ASP A 33 -8.38 -4.36 -19.40
C ASP A 33 -7.38 -3.24 -19.75
N LYS A 34 -6.39 -3.60 -20.58
CA LYS A 34 -5.32 -2.67 -20.98
C LYS A 34 -5.84 -1.38 -21.68
N ARG A 35 -7.00 -1.42 -22.32
CA ARG A 35 -7.55 -0.25 -23.03
C ARG A 35 -8.25 0.69 -22.06
N GLN A 36 -8.90 0.12 -21.05
CA GLN A 36 -9.63 0.87 -20.03
C GLN A 36 -8.70 1.53 -19.02
N SER A 37 -7.52 0.94 -18.77
CA SER A 37 -6.58 1.39 -17.74
C SER A 37 -5.63 2.50 -18.19
N GLU A 38 -5.62 2.87 -19.48
CA GLU A 38 -4.70 3.84 -20.06
C GLU A 38 -3.21 3.58 -19.76
N GLY A 39 -2.87 2.33 -19.42
CA GLY A 39 -1.52 1.89 -19.13
C GLY A 39 -1.14 1.92 -17.65
N SER A 40 -2.02 2.34 -16.74
CA SER A 40 -1.79 2.24 -15.30
C SER A 40 -1.88 0.81 -14.80
N TYR A 41 -1.27 0.52 -13.65
CA TYR A 41 -1.40 -0.77 -12.95
C TYR A 41 -2.70 -0.84 -12.16
N GLY A 42 -3.12 0.28 -11.61
CA GLY A 42 -4.36 0.50 -10.92
C GLY A 42 -4.60 1.99 -10.75
N PHE A 43 -5.76 2.37 -10.29
CA PHE A 43 -6.06 3.70 -9.80
C PHE A 43 -7.27 3.65 -8.86
N ALA A 44 -7.38 4.63 -7.99
CA ALA A 44 -8.53 4.79 -7.13
C ALA A 44 -8.88 6.27 -6.95
N TYR A 45 -10.13 6.52 -6.64
CA TYR A 45 -10.61 7.85 -6.29
C TYR A 45 -10.71 8.00 -4.78
N THR A 46 -10.16 9.11 -4.27
CA THR A 46 -10.22 9.43 -2.85
C THR A 46 -11.61 9.91 -2.44
N PRO A 47 -12.02 9.75 -1.19
CA PRO A 47 -13.25 10.32 -0.65
C PRO A 47 -13.34 11.82 -0.92
N GLY A 48 -14.51 12.30 -1.31
CA GLY A 48 -14.77 13.69 -1.69
C GLY A 48 -14.34 14.07 -3.11
N SER A 49 -13.88 13.12 -3.91
CA SER A 49 -13.73 13.26 -5.36
C SER A 49 -15.06 12.92 -6.01
N ASP A 50 -15.63 13.83 -6.73
CA ASP A 50 -16.85 13.68 -7.57
C ASP A 50 -17.69 12.36 -7.43
N SER A 51 -18.37 11.95 -8.51
CA SER A 51 -19.27 10.79 -8.53
C SER A 51 -18.60 9.41 -8.40
N ASP A 52 -17.28 9.37 -8.49
CA ASP A 52 -16.52 8.10 -8.55
C ASP A 52 -15.73 7.83 -7.26
N GLU A 53 -16.03 8.54 -6.16
CA GLU A 53 -15.36 8.29 -4.88
C GLU A 53 -15.51 6.83 -4.44
N GLY A 54 -14.44 6.26 -3.90
CA GLY A 54 -14.41 4.88 -3.46
C GLY A 54 -14.20 3.85 -4.58
N LEU A 55 -14.16 4.28 -5.86
CA LEU A 55 -13.81 3.38 -6.95
C LEU A 55 -12.34 2.99 -6.88
N VAL A 56 -12.09 1.69 -6.87
CA VAL A 56 -10.76 1.08 -6.99
C VAL A 56 -10.72 0.25 -8.26
N ALA A 57 -9.84 0.57 -9.15
CA ALA A 57 -9.69 -0.12 -10.43
C ALA A 57 -8.32 -0.77 -10.53
N ILE A 58 -8.29 -2.04 -10.90
CA ILE A 58 -7.06 -2.82 -11.09
C ILE A 58 -6.97 -3.24 -12.55
N ASN A 59 -5.85 -2.95 -13.18
CA ASN A 59 -5.57 -3.37 -14.55
C ASN A 59 -5.18 -4.85 -14.58
N TRP A 60 -6.18 -5.71 -14.68
CA TRP A 60 -5.98 -7.16 -14.65
C TRP A 60 -5.06 -7.67 -15.76
N SER A 61 -5.01 -6.99 -16.89
CA SER A 61 -4.13 -7.36 -18.00
C SER A 61 -2.64 -7.25 -17.70
N THR A 62 -2.26 -6.53 -16.64
CA THR A 62 -0.86 -6.47 -16.17
C THR A 62 -0.50 -7.68 -15.31
N TYR A 63 -1.48 -8.34 -14.74
CA TYR A 63 -1.30 -9.46 -13.80
C TYR A 63 -1.46 -10.82 -14.46
N GLN A 64 -2.27 -10.93 -15.52
CA GLN A 64 -2.57 -12.20 -16.16
C GLN A 64 -2.06 -12.28 -17.61
N ASN A 65 -1.72 -13.49 -18.01
CA ASN A 65 -1.54 -13.88 -19.40
C ASN A 65 -2.90 -14.13 -20.07
N ALA A 66 -2.89 -14.27 -21.40
CA ALA A 66 -4.11 -14.55 -22.17
C ALA A 66 -4.76 -15.90 -21.80
N ASP A 67 -4.00 -16.85 -21.24
CA ASP A 67 -4.48 -18.15 -20.77
C ASP A 67 -5.01 -18.12 -19.33
N GLY A 68 -5.06 -16.93 -18.68
CA GLY A 68 -5.52 -16.74 -17.32
C GLY A 68 -4.47 -17.03 -16.23
N SER A 69 -3.27 -17.50 -16.59
CA SER A 69 -2.18 -17.65 -15.63
C SER A 69 -1.63 -16.29 -15.20
N PHE A 70 -1.10 -16.19 -13.97
CA PHE A 70 -0.47 -14.97 -13.51
C PHE A 70 0.89 -14.75 -14.18
N LYS A 71 1.13 -13.53 -14.66
CA LYS A 71 2.42 -13.10 -15.24
C LYS A 71 3.47 -12.86 -14.18
N ASN A 72 3.03 -12.32 -13.08
CA ASN A 72 3.88 -11.74 -12.04
C ASN A 72 3.33 -12.16 -10.69
N SER A 73 4.20 -12.17 -9.70
CA SER A 73 3.80 -12.44 -8.32
C SER A 73 2.89 -11.33 -7.79
N ILE A 74 1.76 -11.72 -7.21
CA ILE A 74 0.88 -10.87 -6.42
C ILE A 74 1.02 -11.14 -4.92
N ALA A 75 2.08 -11.87 -4.54
CA ALA A 75 2.37 -12.15 -3.14
C ALA A 75 2.64 -10.86 -2.36
N SER A 76 2.38 -10.90 -1.07
CA SER A 76 2.73 -9.80 -0.15
C SER A 76 4.22 -9.47 -0.28
N GLY A 77 4.56 -8.19 -0.38
CA GLY A 77 5.93 -7.73 -0.60
C GLY A 77 6.39 -7.73 -2.05
N SER A 78 5.53 -8.09 -3.03
CA SER A 78 5.78 -7.88 -4.45
C SER A 78 5.30 -6.51 -4.93
N PHE A 79 5.83 -6.05 -6.06
CA PHE A 79 5.37 -4.82 -6.70
C PHE A 79 3.88 -4.86 -7.05
N TYR A 80 3.43 -5.98 -7.59
CA TYR A 80 2.03 -6.13 -7.98
C TYR A 80 1.13 -6.37 -6.77
N GLY A 81 1.63 -6.98 -5.70
CA GLY A 81 0.88 -7.15 -4.45
C GLY A 81 0.65 -5.83 -3.73
N ILE A 82 1.64 -4.94 -3.71
CA ILE A 82 1.50 -3.64 -3.04
C ILE A 82 0.52 -2.71 -3.77
N THR A 83 0.33 -2.86 -5.08
CA THR A 83 -0.62 -2.02 -5.84
C THR A 83 -2.03 -2.12 -5.26
N PHE A 84 -2.48 -3.31 -4.89
CA PHE A 84 -3.82 -3.48 -4.28
C PHE A 84 -3.96 -2.68 -2.97
N MET A 85 -2.92 -2.68 -2.14
CA MET A 85 -2.92 -1.93 -0.88
C MET A 85 -2.80 -0.42 -1.13
N GLN A 86 -2.04 -0.01 -2.14
CA GLN A 86 -1.91 1.39 -2.55
C GLN A 86 -3.26 1.95 -3.00
N GLU A 87 -3.96 1.28 -3.91
CA GLU A 87 -5.25 1.75 -4.41
C GLU A 87 -6.31 1.77 -3.32
N LEU A 88 -6.33 0.77 -2.44
CA LEU A 88 -7.24 0.78 -1.29
C LEU A 88 -6.94 1.92 -0.33
N SER A 89 -5.66 2.27 -0.17
CA SER A 89 -5.28 3.43 0.65
C SER A 89 -5.73 4.75 0.04
N HIS A 90 -5.74 4.87 -1.29
CA HIS A 90 -6.35 6.02 -1.96
C HIS A 90 -7.85 6.10 -1.71
N ALA A 91 -8.57 5.01 -1.89
CA ALA A 91 -10.00 4.94 -1.56
C ALA A 91 -10.28 5.22 -0.08
N SER A 92 -9.30 4.98 0.80
CA SER A 92 -9.35 5.34 2.22
C SER A 92 -8.86 6.77 2.51
N GLY A 93 -8.64 7.61 1.51
CA GLY A 93 -8.35 9.03 1.68
C GLY A 93 -6.88 9.45 1.67
N LEU A 94 -5.94 8.54 1.48
CA LEU A 94 -4.53 8.89 1.38
C LEU A 94 -4.19 9.30 -0.06
N LYS A 95 -3.28 10.26 -0.20
CA LYS A 95 -2.76 10.73 -1.50
C LYS A 95 -1.27 10.40 -1.64
N HIS A 96 -0.76 10.47 -2.86
CA HIS A 96 0.69 10.38 -3.04
C HIS A 96 1.42 11.53 -2.34
N PRO A 97 2.63 11.32 -1.82
CA PRO A 97 3.45 12.37 -1.22
C PRO A 97 3.71 13.56 -2.16
N HIS A 98 3.79 13.33 -3.47
CA HIS A 98 4.04 14.36 -4.47
C HIS A 98 2.78 15.12 -4.93
N ASP A 99 1.59 14.64 -4.61
CA ASP A 99 0.34 15.28 -4.99
C ASP A 99 0.07 16.54 -4.17
N LYS A 100 -0.54 17.54 -4.80
CA LYS A 100 -1.08 18.70 -4.08
C LYS A 100 -2.23 18.36 -3.16
N GLY A 101 -2.97 17.29 -3.51
CA GLY A 101 -4.26 16.98 -2.90
C GLY A 101 -5.37 17.95 -3.30
N LEU A 102 -6.57 17.65 -2.83
CA LEU A 102 -7.71 18.55 -2.95
C LEU A 102 -7.49 19.81 -2.09
N LEU A 103 -8.05 20.92 -2.49
CA LEU A 103 -7.97 22.17 -1.73
C LEU A 103 -6.54 22.71 -1.49
N ASP A 104 -5.63 22.47 -2.42
CA ASP A 104 -4.25 22.97 -2.36
C ASP A 104 -3.46 22.52 -1.12
N GLN A 105 -3.77 21.33 -0.62
CA GLN A 105 -3.04 20.72 0.50
C GLN A 105 -1.55 20.60 0.20
N PRO A 106 -0.68 20.77 1.22
CA PRO A 106 0.75 20.72 1.02
C PRO A 106 1.19 19.34 0.53
N ARG A 107 2.23 19.31 -0.29
CA ARG A 107 2.98 18.10 -0.60
C ARG A 107 3.73 17.62 0.65
N PHE A 108 4.26 16.41 0.56
CA PHE A 108 5.16 15.90 1.57
C PHE A 108 6.33 16.88 1.82
N PRO A 109 6.78 17.06 3.07
CA PRO A 109 7.89 17.94 3.40
C PRO A 109 9.12 17.74 2.50
N GLY A 110 9.70 18.83 2.03
CA GLY A 110 10.83 18.82 1.09
C GLY A 110 10.45 18.61 -0.38
N LEU A 111 9.19 18.27 -0.70
CA LEU A 111 8.72 18.18 -2.08
C LEU A 111 8.06 19.47 -2.56
N THR A 112 8.28 19.78 -3.83
CA THR A 112 7.75 20.97 -4.52
C THR A 112 7.08 20.58 -5.82
N HIS A 113 6.47 21.54 -6.51
CA HIS A 113 5.90 21.31 -7.86
C HIS A 113 6.97 20.96 -8.94
N ARG A 114 8.25 21.11 -8.62
CA ARG A 114 9.38 20.76 -9.49
C ARG A 114 10.02 19.42 -9.13
N SER A 115 9.61 18.82 -8.04
CA SER A 115 10.14 17.54 -7.59
C SER A 115 9.75 16.43 -8.56
N ASN A 116 10.69 15.53 -8.80
CA ASN A 116 10.47 14.34 -9.62
C ASN A 116 9.86 13.24 -8.74
N GLU A 117 8.67 12.79 -9.10
CA GLU A 117 7.88 11.81 -8.33
C GLU A 117 8.56 10.44 -8.15
N PHE A 118 9.48 10.10 -9.06
CA PHE A 118 10.20 8.80 -9.05
C PHE A 118 11.59 8.87 -8.40
N ARG A 119 12.04 10.05 -7.91
CA ARG A 119 13.41 10.23 -7.43
C ARG A 119 13.52 11.04 -6.16
N ASP A 120 12.68 12.05 -6.01
CA ASP A 120 12.84 13.02 -4.91
C ASP A 120 12.21 12.47 -3.63
N LYS A 121 13.06 12.23 -2.66
CA LYS A 121 12.70 11.58 -1.40
C LYS A 121 12.15 12.53 -0.34
N GLY A 122 12.13 13.84 -0.62
CA GLY A 122 11.71 14.85 0.36
C GLY A 122 12.66 14.95 1.55
N ASP A 123 12.21 15.60 2.61
CA ASP A 123 12.98 15.74 3.83
C ASP A 123 13.24 14.37 4.48
N PHE A 124 14.47 14.16 4.97
CA PHE A 124 14.92 12.96 5.63
C PHE A 124 14.81 11.67 4.80
N ASP A 125 14.72 11.78 3.48
CA ASP A 125 14.59 10.66 2.55
C ASP A 125 13.33 9.78 2.78
N GLN A 126 12.28 10.34 3.39
CA GLN A 126 11.12 9.56 3.83
C GLN A 126 10.01 9.43 2.77
N ASN A 127 10.04 10.21 1.68
CA ASN A 127 9.19 9.94 0.53
C ASN A 127 9.78 8.76 -0.26
N ALA A 128 9.71 7.58 0.30
CA ALA A 128 10.23 6.36 -0.33
C ALA A 128 9.67 5.11 0.35
N HIS A 129 9.64 3.96 -0.37
CA HIS A 129 9.64 2.68 0.31
C HIS A 129 10.92 2.58 1.17
N PRO A 130 10.91 2.13 2.40
CA PRO A 130 9.86 1.43 3.13
C PRO A 130 8.96 2.32 4.04
N PHE A 131 9.00 3.65 3.89
CA PHE A 131 8.27 4.56 4.80
C PHE A 131 6.81 4.76 4.43
N THR A 132 6.50 4.76 3.13
CA THR A 132 5.13 4.87 2.60
C THR A 132 4.97 4.08 1.30
N GLN A 133 3.88 3.34 1.20
CA GLN A 133 3.49 2.61 0.00
C GLN A 133 3.00 3.52 -1.13
N LEU A 134 2.65 4.76 -0.79
CA LEU A 134 2.14 5.75 -1.74
C LEU A 134 3.25 6.52 -2.47
N SER A 135 4.51 6.28 -2.13
CA SER A 135 5.64 6.86 -2.86
C SER A 135 5.93 6.10 -4.14
N TYR A 136 6.25 6.83 -5.21
CA TYR A 136 6.79 6.23 -6.44
C TYR A 136 8.31 6.07 -6.38
N VAL A 137 8.95 6.46 -5.28
CA VAL A 137 10.39 6.26 -5.08
C VAL A 137 10.63 4.87 -4.51
N ASP A 138 10.54 3.87 -5.37
CA ASP A 138 10.79 2.46 -5.06
C ASP A 138 12.23 2.04 -5.38
N LYS A 139 12.77 2.55 -6.48
CA LYS A 139 14.13 2.25 -6.95
C LYS A 139 15.17 2.93 -6.08
N GLY A 140 16.14 2.15 -5.63
CA GLY A 140 17.17 2.64 -4.71
C GLY A 140 16.70 2.85 -3.27
N ALA A 141 15.40 2.94 -3.01
CA ALA A 141 14.86 2.95 -1.65
C ALA A 141 15.01 1.59 -0.98
N ARG A 142 15.10 0.53 -1.76
CA ARG A 142 15.43 -0.82 -1.29
C ARG A 142 16.92 -0.97 -0.93
N ASN A 143 17.67 0.14 -0.87
CA ASN A 143 19.05 0.28 -0.38
C ASN A 143 20.04 -0.74 -0.97
N GLY A 144 19.86 -1.14 -2.25
CA GLY A 144 20.69 -2.14 -2.88
C GLY A 144 20.53 -3.57 -2.34
N MET A 145 19.65 -3.78 -1.37
CA MET A 145 19.37 -5.11 -0.83
C MET A 145 18.61 -6.00 -1.81
N VAL A 146 17.83 -5.37 -2.70
CA VAL A 146 17.08 -6.05 -3.75
C VAL A 146 17.44 -5.39 -5.09
N PRO A 147 17.84 -6.15 -6.13
CA PRO A 147 18.05 -5.59 -7.45
C PRO A 147 16.79 -4.87 -7.96
N GLU A 148 16.95 -3.73 -8.62
CA GLU A 148 15.83 -2.93 -9.13
C GLU A 148 14.94 -3.68 -10.13
N SER A 149 15.47 -4.69 -10.82
CA SER A 149 14.72 -5.53 -11.74
C SER A 149 13.83 -6.58 -11.07
N ILE A 150 13.93 -6.74 -9.75
CA ILE A 150 13.13 -7.73 -9.01
C ILE A 150 11.82 -7.08 -8.56
N GLU A 151 10.73 -7.62 -9.04
CA GLU A 151 9.37 -7.18 -8.71
C GLU A 151 8.63 -8.17 -7.78
N ALA A 152 9.19 -9.35 -7.59
CA ALA A 152 8.55 -10.43 -6.84
C ALA A 152 8.65 -10.27 -5.30
N TYR A 153 9.56 -9.43 -4.80
CA TYR A 153 9.76 -9.20 -3.37
C TYR A 153 10.49 -7.89 -3.07
N GLY A 154 10.57 -7.52 -1.79
CA GLY A 154 11.32 -6.35 -1.33
C GLY A 154 10.52 -5.05 -1.31
N PHE A 155 9.21 -5.10 -1.54
CA PHE A 155 8.27 -3.99 -1.35
C PHE A 155 7.63 -4.07 0.04
N LEU A 156 6.79 -3.10 0.37
CA LEU A 156 6.04 -3.12 1.62
C LEU A 156 5.02 -4.27 1.63
N GLN A 157 4.94 -4.96 2.75
CA GLN A 157 3.97 -6.01 3.03
C GLN A 157 2.78 -5.50 3.84
N THR A 158 2.98 -4.39 4.54
CA THR A 158 2.00 -3.67 5.36
C THR A 158 1.99 -2.22 4.95
N PRO A 159 1.02 -1.40 5.34
CA PRO A 159 1.16 0.05 5.27
C PRO A 159 2.48 0.48 5.90
N GLY A 160 3.19 1.43 5.29
CA GLY A 160 4.42 1.97 5.85
C GLY A 160 4.15 2.80 7.10
N ALA A 161 5.18 3.14 7.86
CA ALA A 161 5.01 3.87 9.12
C ALA A 161 4.29 5.22 8.95
N LEU A 162 4.50 5.90 7.83
CA LEU A 162 3.82 7.16 7.54
C LEU A 162 2.37 6.96 7.11
N ASP A 163 2.09 5.87 6.39
CA ASP A 163 0.72 5.50 6.03
C ASP A 163 -0.08 5.14 7.28
N ILE A 164 0.52 4.37 8.20
CA ILE A 164 -0.08 4.03 9.50
C ILE A 164 -0.42 5.30 10.28
N ALA A 165 0.53 6.23 10.40
CA ALA A 165 0.30 7.49 11.11
C ALA A 165 -0.85 8.31 10.50
N ALA A 166 -0.95 8.36 9.16
CA ALA A 166 -2.02 9.06 8.46
C ALA A 166 -3.38 8.37 8.64
N LEU A 167 -3.44 7.05 8.49
CA LEU A 167 -4.66 6.25 8.71
C LEU A 167 -5.17 6.40 10.15
N GLN A 168 -4.27 6.33 11.13
CA GLN A 168 -4.62 6.51 12.54
C GLN A 168 -5.09 7.94 12.86
N TRP A 169 -4.51 8.94 12.20
CA TRP A 169 -4.97 10.31 12.35
C TRP A 169 -6.39 10.51 11.83
N MET A 170 -6.75 9.85 10.72
CA MET A 170 -8.08 9.96 10.11
C MET A 170 -9.13 9.10 10.82
N TYR A 171 -8.78 7.87 11.16
CA TYR A 171 -9.73 6.84 11.60
C TYR A 171 -9.56 6.40 13.05
N GLY A 172 -8.55 6.90 13.75
CA GLY A 172 -8.19 6.41 15.07
C GLY A 172 -7.36 5.12 15.03
N ILE A 173 -6.74 4.78 16.14
CA ILE A 173 -5.94 3.58 16.29
C ILE A 173 -6.83 2.33 16.44
N ASN A 174 -6.33 1.17 15.99
CA ASN A 174 -6.88 -0.11 16.41
C ASN A 174 -6.23 -0.47 17.77
N PRO A 175 -6.94 -0.40 18.89
CA PRO A 175 -6.36 -0.61 20.22
C PRO A 175 -6.05 -2.07 20.52
N ASP A 176 -6.63 -2.99 19.75
CA ASP A 176 -6.53 -4.43 19.97
C ASP A 176 -5.48 -5.08 19.04
N ALA A 177 -4.81 -4.27 18.22
CA ALA A 177 -3.81 -4.77 17.29
C ALA A 177 -2.58 -5.30 18.03
N ALA A 178 -2.26 -6.58 17.84
CA ALA A 178 -1.09 -7.23 18.45
C ALA A 178 -0.95 -6.88 19.93
N SER A 179 -2.03 -7.04 20.72
CA SER A 179 -2.07 -6.61 22.14
C SER A 179 -1.56 -7.66 23.13
N GLY A 180 -1.15 -8.83 22.64
CA GLY A 180 -0.60 -9.94 23.42
C GLY A 180 0.92 -10.01 23.33
N ASP A 181 1.49 -11.13 23.80
CA ASP A 181 2.92 -11.42 23.65
C ASP A 181 3.17 -11.97 22.23
N ASP A 182 3.70 -11.16 21.33
CA ASP A 182 3.82 -11.47 19.92
C ASP A 182 5.26 -11.83 19.51
N THR A 183 5.41 -12.59 18.43
CA THR A 183 6.71 -12.91 17.86
C THR A 183 6.78 -12.50 16.40
N TYR A 184 7.63 -11.52 16.09
CA TYR A 184 7.90 -11.03 14.75
C TYR A 184 9.13 -11.71 14.17
N THR A 185 8.92 -12.56 13.18
CA THR A 185 10.00 -13.32 12.57
C THR A 185 10.51 -12.64 11.30
N LEU A 186 11.78 -12.25 11.31
CA LEU A 186 12.46 -11.71 10.15
C LEU A 186 12.87 -12.83 9.18
N PRO A 187 12.69 -12.66 7.85
CA PRO A 187 13.15 -13.64 6.87
C PRO A 187 14.68 -13.68 6.83
N LEU A 188 15.26 -14.86 6.58
CA LEU A 188 16.72 -15.02 6.41
C LEU A 188 17.19 -14.70 4.99
N GLU A 189 16.30 -14.70 4.03
CA GLU A 189 16.63 -14.49 2.62
C GLU A 189 15.53 -13.65 1.93
N ASN A 190 15.95 -12.95 0.89
CA ASN A 190 15.03 -12.22 0.03
C ASN A 190 14.43 -13.20 -0.99
N ARG A 191 13.11 -13.39 -0.95
CA ARG A 191 12.37 -14.25 -1.85
C ARG A 191 10.91 -13.79 -1.97
N GLU A 192 10.17 -14.40 -2.87
CA GLU A 192 8.73 -14.16 -2.97
C GLU A 192 8.03 -14.33 -1.60
N GLY A 193 7.16 -13.40 -1.28
CA GLY A 193 6.49 -13.34 0.03
C GLY A 193 7.30 -12.65 1.12
N THR A 194 8.44 -12.01 0.78
CA THR A 194 9.23 -11.20 1.73
C THR A 194 9.32 -9.75 1.30
N GLY A 195 9.40 -8.85 2.27
CA GLY A 195 9.46 -7.42 2.03
C GLY A 195 9.63 -6.62 3.32
N TRP A 196 9.41 -5.33 3.23
CA TRP A 196 9.42 -4.45 4.38
C TRP A 196 8.10 -4.55 5.14
N ARG A 197 8.18 -4.49 6.47
CA ARG A 197 7.00 -4.42 7.35
C ARG A 197 7.18 -3.29 8.34
N ALA A 198 6.16 -2.46 8.49
CA ALA A 198 6.01 -1.65 9.67
C ALA A 198 5.23 -2.47 10.71
N ILE A 199 5.73 -2.53 11.92
CA ILE A 199 5.07 -3.22 13.04
C ILE A 199 4.30 -2.17 13.81
N TRP A 200 2.99 -2.36 13.92
CA TRP A 200 2.12 -1.66 14.85
C TRP A 200 1.68 -2.64 15.92
N ASP A 201 2.04 -2.35 17.14
CA ASP A 201 1.83 -3.20 18.30
C ASP A 201 1.31 -2.35 19.45
N THR A 202 0.31 -2.83 20.18
CA THR A 202 -0.38 -2.06 21.20
C THR A 202 -0.13 -2.56 22.62
N GLY A 203 0.58 -3.68 22.78
CA GLY A 203 0.93 -4.17 24.11
C GLY A 203 1.47 -5.58 24.11
N GLY A 204 1.93 -6.02 25.27
CA GLY A 204 2.52 -7.32 25.46
C GLY A 204 4.01 -7.27 25.77
N VAL A 205 4.63 -8.41 25.75
CA VAL A 205 6.10 -8.58 25.79
C VAL A 205 6.53 -9.29 24.51
N ASP A 206 6.99 -8.52 23.56
CA ASP A 206 7.14 -8.98 22.19
C ASP A 206 8.57 -9.41 21.89
N ARG A 207 8.69 -10.25 20.89
CA ARG A 207 9.96 -10.81 20.47
C ARG A 207 10.18 -10.59 18.97
N ILE A 208 11.35 -10.07 18.62
CA ILE A 208 11.83 -10.08 17.24
C ILE A 208 12.86 -11.20 17.11
N THR A 209 12.69 -12.08 16.13
CA THR A 209 13.58 -13.20 15.86
C THR A 209 13.90 -13.33 14.38
N ALA A 210 14.98 -13.99 14.03
CA ALA A 210 15.26 -14.40 12.66
C ALA A 210 14.70 -15.82 12.42
N ALA A 211 14.25 -16.11 11.20
CA ALA A 211 13.77 -17.45 10.84
C ALA A 211 14.89 -18.48 11.06
N GLY A 212 14.58 -19.54 11.82
CA GLY A 212 15.55 -20.59 12.13
C GLY A 212 16.50 -20.31 13.30
N ALA A 213 16.27 -19.24 14.06
CA ALA A 213 16.99 -18.96 15.31
C ALA A 213 16.30 -19.61 16.52
#